data_97f68d577c55800fce921aebd139f715
#
_entry.id   97f68d577c55800fce921aebd139f715
#
_cell.length_a   1.000
_cell.length_b   1.000
_cell.length_c   1.000
_cell.angle_alpha   90.00
_cell.angle_beta   90.00
_cell.angle_gamma   90.00
#
_symmetry.space_group_name_H-M   'P 1'
#
loop_
_entity.id
_entity.type
_entity.pdbx_description
1 polymer ?
#
loop_
_entity_poly.entity_id
_entity_poly.type
_entity_poly.pdbx_seq_one_letter_code
_entity_poly.pdbx_strand_id
1 'polypeptide(L)'
;MTLTTQEFVTWLKTKGLTGLYAGYVPKDKNQVIGVYTRTNPVPVNGYSSTYNVKGFQLLFHWTKSLYDTETKAFNVYDLLDRAKFTNDSHNGWIECEGNPVDIGKDENGICEWSLDVTVYVKNNT
;
A
#
# COMPACT_ATOMS: atom_id res chain seq x y z
N MET A 1 4.52 -7.61 18.13
CA MET A 1 5.30 -7.87 16.92
C MET A 1 4.85 -6.94 15.80
N THR A 2 5.79 -6.41 15.06
CA THR A 2 5.51 -5.41 14.02
C THR A 2 4.95 -6.07 12.76
N LEU A 3 3.99 -5.41 12.13
CA LEU A 3 3.46 -5.83 10.83
C LEU A 3 4.57 -5.70 9.79
N THR A 4 4.85 -6.78 9.07
CA THR A 4 5.88 -6.77 8.03
C THR A 4 5.30 -6.41 6.68
N THR A 5 6.18 -5.99 5.76
CA THR A 5 5.77 -5.70 4.39
C THR A 5 5.18 -6.95 3.72
N GLN A 6 5.78 -8.12 3.94
CA GLN A 6 5.29 -9.35 3.36
C GLN A 6 3.89 -9.71 3.88
N GLU A 7 3.63 -9.49 5.17
CA GLU A 7 2.29 -9.73 5.72
C GLU A 7 1.25 -8.81 5.07
N PHE A 8 1.64 -7.55 4.84
CA PHE A 8 0.73 -6.60 4.18
C PHE A 8 0.46 -7.01 2.72
N VAL A 9 1.50 -7.42 2.00
CA VAL A 9 1.34 -7.93 0.63
C VAL A 9 0.41 -9.14 0.60
N THR A 10 0.61 -10.08 1.52
CA THR A 10 -0.25 -11.26 1.60
C THR A 10 -1.71 -10.88 1.84
N TRP A 11 -1.93 -9.91 2.74
CA TRP A 11 -3.29 -9.42 2.99
C TRP A 11 -3.90 -8.76 1.75
N LEU A 12 -3.11 -7.94 1.02
CA LEU A 12 -3.60 -7.30 -0.20
C LEU A 12 -4.04 -8.33 -1.24
N LYS A 13 -3.35 -9.46 -1.32
CA LYS A 13 -3.76 -10.55 -2.22
C LYS A 13 -5.13 -11.08 -1.87
N THR A 14 -5.46 -11.14 -0.59
CA THR A 14 -6.80 -11.60 -0.16
C THR A 14 -7.90 -10.64 -0.60
N LYS A 15 -7.55 -9.40 -0.94
CA LYS A 15 -8.50 -8.40 -1.42
C LYS A 15 -8.60 -8.37 -2.94
N GLY A 16 -7.98 -9.33 -3.61
CA GLY A 16 -8.07 -9.46 -5.05
C GLY A 16 -7.01 -8.70 -5.85
N LEU A 17 -6.04 -8.09 -5.19
CA LEU A 17 -4.96 -7.41 -5.89
C LEU A 17 -3.94 -8.42 -6.37
N THR A 18 -3.41 -8.21 -7.59
CA THR A 18 -2.42 -9.06 -8.21
C THR A 18 -1.22 -8.22 -8.63
N GLY A 19 -0.14 -8.90 -9.04
CA GLY A 19 1.06 -8.20 -9.48
C GLY A 19 1.79 -7.49 -8.35
N LEU A 20 1.71 -7.99 -7.13
CA LEU A 20 2.28 -7.36 -5.95
C LEU A 20 3.68 -7.87 -5.67
N TYR A 21 4.59 -6.97 -5.35
CA TYR A 21 5.99 -7.28 -5.03
C TYR A 21 6.40 -6.52 -3.78
N ALA A 22 6.98 -7.24 -2.83
CA ALA A 22 7.41 -6.63 -1.58
C ALA A 22 8.82 -6.04 -1.74
N GLY A 23 8.92 -4.72 -1.62
CA GLY A 23 10.19 -4.03 -1.57
C GLY A 23 10.83 -3.71 -2.92
N TYR A 24 10.17 -4.00 -4.05
CA TYR A 24 10.73 -3.67 -5.36
C TYR A 24 9.65 -3.66 -6.44
N VAL A 25 10.01 -3.12 -7.60
CA VAL A 25 9.17 -3.15 -8.80
C VAL A 25 9.98 -3.77 -9.92
N PRO A 26 9.54 -4.89 -10.50
CA PRO A 26 10.21 -5.46 -11.68
C PRO A 26 9.93 -4.55 -12.89
N LYS A 27 10.95 -3.84 -13.37
CA LYS A 27 10.80 -2.83 -14.42
C LYS A 27 10.49 -3.42 -15.80
N ASP A 28 10.72 -4.71 -15.97
CA ASP A 28 10.43 -5.40 -17.22
C ASP A 28 8.98 -5.90 -17.30
N LYS A 29 8.17 -5.64 -16.28
CA LYS A 29 6.78 -6.07 -16.23
C LYS A 29 5.86 -4.87 -16.07
N ASN A 30 4.67 -4.99 -16.67
CA ASN A 30 3.60 -3.99 -16.53
C ASN A 30 2.54 -4.52 -15.57
N GLN A 31 1.70 -3.60 -15.11
CA GLN A 31 0.57 -3.91 -14.24
C GLN A 31 1.04 -4.58 -12.96
N VAL A 32 2.09 -4.00 -12.39
CA VAL A 32 2.67 -4.47 -11.13
C VAL A 32 2.64 -3.34 -10.11
N ILE A 33 2.63 -3.74 -8.83
CA ILE A 33 2.60 -2.80 -7.71
C ILE A 33 3.71 -3.20 -6.76
N GLY A 34 4.67 -2.29 -6.54
CA GLY A 34 5.68 -2.47 -5.51
C GLY A 34 5.16 -1.94 -4.18
N VAL A 35 5.31 -2.74 -3.13
CA VAL A 35 4.88 -2.34 -1.79
C VAL A 35 6.12 -2.12 -0.96
N TYR A 36 6.33 -0.87 -0.55
CA TYR A 36 7.52 -0.47 0.19
C TYR A 36 7.14 -0.06 1.59
N THR A 37 8.03 -0.33 2.54
CA THR A 37 7.93 0.26 3.87
C THR A 37 8.36 1.72 3.76
N ARG A 38 7.63 2.62 4.37
CA ARG A 38 8.07 4.00 4.48
C ARG A 38 8.23 4.38 5.95
N THR A 39 8.88 5.52 6.18
CA THR A 39 9.07 6.04 7.53
C THR A 39 7.73 6.11 8.23
N ASN A 40 7.68 5.59 9.45
CA ASN A 40 6.45 5.57 10.21
C ASN A 40 5.93 6.99 10.43
N PRO A 41 4.63 7.20 10.26
CA PRO A 41 4.03 8.46 10.62
C PRO A 41 4.14 8.70 12.12
N VAL A 42 3.80 9.92 12.54
CA VAL A 42 3.88 10.30 13.94
C VAL A 42 3.04 9.34 14.78
N PRO A 43 3.60 8.80 15.87
CA PRO A 43 2.84 7.92 16.75
C PRO A 43 1.58 8.60 17.27
N VAL A 44 0.53 7.81 17.47
CA VAL A 44 -0.70 8.30 18.07
C VAL A 44 -0.42 8.53 19.55
N ASN A 45 -0.35 9.78 19.96
CA ASN A 45 -0.04 10.14 21.33
C ASN A 45 -1.07 9.56 22.30
N GLY A 46 -0.58 8.96 23.37
CA GLY A 46 -1.44 8.42 24.40
C GLY A 46 -2.01 7.04 24.11
N TYR A 47 -1.79 6.52 22.90
CA TYR A 47 -2.32 5.22 22.50
C TYR A 47 -1.24 4.28 22.00
N SER A 48 0.01 4.67 22.09
CA SER A 48 1.15 3.93 21.53
C SER A 48 1.30 2.52 22.10
N SER A 49 0.82 2.27 23.31
CA SER A 49 0.88 0.95 23.91
C SER A 49 -0.18 0.00 23.36
N THR A 50 -1.23 0.54 22.70
CA THR A 50 -2.35 -0.26 22.21
C THR A 50 -2.21 -0.58 20.74
N TYR A 51 -1.76 0.38 19.94
CA TYR A 51 -1.66 0.22 18.48
C TYR A 51 -0.24 0.50 18.02
N ASN A 52 0.19 -0.29 17.05
CA ASN A 52 1.38 -0.01 16.26
C ASN A 52 0.97 0.68 14.99
N VAL A 53 1.81 1.60 14.52
CA VAL A 53 1.53 2.37 13.30
C VAL A 53 2.61 2.02 12.28
N LYS A 54 2.19 1.58 11.10
CA LYS A 54 3.12 1.18 10.04
C LYS A 54 2.76 1.87 8.74
N GLY A 55 3.74 2.55 8.15
CA GLY A 55 3.55 3.22 6.87
C GLY A 55 4.02 2.34 5.71
N PHE A 56 3.25 2.35 4.62
CA PHE A 56 3.62 1.68 3.37
C PHE A 56 3.39 2.62 2.22
N GLN A 57 4.16 2.41 1.15
CA GLN A 57 3.94 3.08 -0.12
C GLN A 57 3.67 2.04 -1.18
N LEU A 58 2.59 2.21 -1.92
CA LEU A 58 2.30 1.40 -3.08
C LEU A 58 2.75 2.18 -4.32
N LEU A 59 3.66 1.60 -5.08
CA LEU A 59 4.13 2.18 -6.32
C LEU A 59 3.51 1.41 -7.47
N PHE A 60 2.65 2.10 -8.23
CA PHE A 60 2.01 1.51 -9.40
C PHE A 60 2.90 1.73 -10.61
N HIS A 61 3.36 0.65 -11.20
CA HIS A 61 4.08 0.64 -12.47
C HIS A 61 3.14 -0.06 -13.44
N TRP A 62 2.31 0.73 -14.15
CA TRP A 62 1.08 0.14 -14.67
C TRP A 62 1.12 -0.06 -16.17
N THR A 63 0.68 0.92 -16.96
CA THR A 63 0.69 0.83 -18.43
C THR A 63 1.09 2.18 -18.99
N LYS A 64 1.14 2.25 -20.34
CA LYS A 64 1.41 3.51 -21.02
C LYS A 64 0.20 4.45 -21.00
N SER A 65 -0.97 3.95 -20.60
CA SER A 65 -2.19 4.74 -20.55
C SER A 65 -2.32 5.45 -19.22
N LEU A 66 -2.35 6.78 -19.25
CA LEU A 66 -2.59 7.57 -18.04
C LEU A 66 -3.95 7.22 -17.45
N TYR A 67 -4.97 7.10 -18.28
CA TYR A 67 -6.31 6.79 -17.81
C TYR A 67 -6.35 5.46 -17.04
N ASP A 68 -5.75 4.42 -17.61
CA ASP A 68 -5.76 3.11 -16.98
C ASP A 68 -5.00 3.13 -15.66
N THR A 69 -3.86 3.83 -15.62
CA THR A 69 -3.03 3.90 -14.43
C THR A 69 -3.72 4.67 -13.31
N GLU A 70 -4.27 5.82 -13.65
CA GLU A 70 -5.01 6.65 -12.69
C GLU A 70 -6.23 5.90 -12.16
N THR A 71 -6.98 5.24 -13.04
CA THR A 71 -8.16 4.47 -12.65
C THR A 71 -7.77 3.36 -11.67
N LYS A 72 -6.68 2.65 -11.96
CA LYS A 72 -6.21 1.58 -11.07
C LYS A 72 -5.80 2.14 -9.72
N ALA A 73 -5.06 3.25 -9.70
CA ALA A 73 -4.61 3.84 -8.44
C ALA A 73 -5.80 4.27 -7.57
N PHE A 74 -6.81 4.91 -8.16
CA PHE A 74 -7.99 5.33 -7.41
C PHE A 74 -8.87 4.15 -7.00
N ASN A 75 -8.93 3.08 -7.80
CA ASN A 75 -9.67 1.87 -7.38
C ASN A 75 -9.01 1.25 -6.15
N VAL A 76 -7.69 1.22 -6.10
CA VAL A 76 -6.98 0.71 -4.93
C VAL A 76 -7.17 1.64 -3.73
N TYR A 77 -7.14 2.94 -3.96
CA TYR A 77 -7.44 3.92 -2.91
C TYR A 77 -8.82 3.64 -2.29
N ASP A 78 -9.83 3.47 -3.12
CA ASP A 78 -11.19 3.22 -2.63
C ASP A 78 -11.29 1.89 -1.88
N LEU A 79 -10.51 0.90 -2.28
CA LEU A 79 -10.47 -0.39 -1.62
C LEU A 79 -9.83 -0.29 -0.23
N LEU A 80 -8.80 0.53 -0.09
CA LEU A 80 -7.95 0.54 1.11
C LEU A 80 -8.32 1.60 2.13
N ASP A 81 -8.82 2.76 1.68
CA ASP A 81 -9.07 3.86 2.61
C ASP A 81 -10.17 3.47 3.59
N ARG A 82 -9.85 3.53 4.88
CA ARG A 82 -10.73 3.16 5.98
C ARG A 82 -11.08 1.68 6.01
N ALA A 83 -10.33 0.85 5.29
CA ALA A 83 -10.57 -0.59 5.31
C ALA A 83 -10.16 -1.18 6.64
N LYS A 84 -10.91 -2.21 7.06
CA LYS A 84 -10.54 -2.98 8.23
C LYS A 84 -9.41 -3.94 7.85
N PHE A 85 -8.35 -3.92 8.64
CA PHE A 85 -7.22 -4.83 8.43
C PHE A 85 -7.28 -5.95 9.46
N THR A 86 -7.25 -7.20 8.99
CA THR A 86 -7.26 -8.36 9.88
C THR A 86 -6.44 -9.48 9.26
N ASN A 87 -5.54 -10.04 10.04
CA ASN A 87 -4.87 -11.30 9.70
C ASN A 87 -4.73 -12.14 10.96
N ASP A 88 -3.96 -13.23 10.89
CA ASP A 88 -3.85 -14.15 12.02
C ASP A 88 -3.23 -13.49 13.27
N SER A 89 -2.38 -12.50 13.08
CA SER A 89 -1.59 -11.91 14.16
C SER A 89 -2.03 -10.52 14.56
N HIS A 90 -2.79 -9.83 13.70
CA HIS A 90 -3.06 -8.40 13.88
C HIS A 90 -4.51 -8.07 13.54
N ASN A 91 -5.01 -6.99 14.12
CA ASN A 91 -6.25 -6.39 13.67
C ASN A 91 -6.15 -4.87 13.81
N GLY A 92 -6.89 -4.15 12.96
CA GLY A 92 -6.86 -2.70 12.96
C GLY A 92 -7.53 -2.15 11.71
N TRP A 93 -6.97 -1.07 11.18
CA TRP A 93 -7.55 -0.43 10.00
C TRP A 93 -6.48 0.29 9.20
N ILE A 94 -6.85 0.69 8.00
CA ILE A 94 -5.96 1.38 7.06
C ILE A 94 -6.51 2.78 6.79
N GLU A 95 -5.62 3.76 6.70
CA GLU A 95 -5.95 5.10 6.22
C GLU A 95 -4.99 5.46 5.10
N CYS A 96 -5.52 5.95 4.00
CA CYS A 96 -4.69 6.50 2.93
C CYS A 96 -4.25 7.91 3.32
N GLU A 97 -2.97 8.22 3.02
CA GLU A 97 -2.37 9.52 3.35
C GLU A 97 -2.54 10.47 2.16
N GLY A 98 -3.80 10.80 1.85
CA GLY A 98 -4.11 11.63 0.70
C GLY A 98 -4.40 10.79 -0.53
N ASN A 99 -4.63 11.48 -1.64
CA ASN A 99 -4.94 10.85 -2.92
C ASN A 99 -3.70 10.21 -3.54
N PRO A 100 -3.89 9.26 -4.46
CA PRO A 100 -2.78 8.79 -5.29
C PRO A 100 -2.13 9.95 -6.03
N VAL A 101 -0.82 9.84 -6.27
CA VAL A 101 0.00 10.90 -6.87
C VAL A 101 0.64 10.39 -8.16
N ASP A 102 0.51 11.17 -9.22
CA ASP A 102 1.18 10.92 -10.49
C ASP A 102 2.66 11.27 -10.34
N ILE A 103 3.54 10.29 -10.50
CA ILE A 103 4.98 10.54 -10.42
C ILE A 103 5.67 10.47 -11.77
N GLY A 104 4.89 10.41 -12.85
CA GLY A 104 5.42 10.51 -14.20
C GLY A 104 5.50 9.18 -14.91
N LYS A 105 6.35 9.13 -15.93
CA LYS A 105 6.57 7.93 -16.71
C LYS A 105 8.02 7.49 -16.59
N ASP A 106 8.25 6.19 -16.69
CA ASP A 106 9.61 5.68 -16.73
C ASP A 106 10.20 5.87 -18.14
N GLU A 107 11.41 5.40 -18.35
CA GLU A 107 12.11 5.54 -19.63
C GLU A 107 11.43 4.81 -20.78
N ASN A 108 10.59 3.85 -20.47
CA ASN A 108 9.83 3.07 -21.46
C ASN A 108 8.42 3.62 -21.69
N GLY A 109 8.08 4.72 -21.05
CA GLY A 109 6.78 5.35 -21.19
C GLY A 109 5.68 4.76 -20.32
N ILE A 110 6.03 3.91 -19.37
CA ILE A 110 5.08 3.31 -18.44
C ILE A 110 4.71 4.33 -17.36
N CYS A 111 3.43 4.57 -17.19
CA CYS A 111 2.95 5.51 -16.17
C CYS A 111 3.16 4.94 -14.78
N GLU A 112 3.63 5.79 -13.88
CA GLU A 112 3.86 5.42 -12.48
C GLU A 112 3.12 6.37 -11.56
N TRP A 113 2.45 5.79 -10.58
CA TRP A 113 1.72 6.53 -9.55
C TRP A 113 2.09 5.96 -8.19
N SER A 114 1.89 6.73 -7.14
CA SER A 114 2.14 6.27 -5.79
C SER A 114 0.93 6.51 -4.90
N LEU A 115 0.78 5.66 -3.89
CA LEU A 115 -0.24 5.81 -2.86
C LEU A 115 0.39 5.48 -1.52
N ASP A 116 0.37 6.44 -0.61
CA ASP A 116 0.88 6.22 0.74
C ASP A 116 -0.28 5.81 1.65
N VAL A 117 -0.04 4.78 2.45
CA VAL A 117 -1.04 4.30 3.40
C VAL A 117 -0.42 4.13 4.77
N THR A 118 -1.25 4.25 5.79
CA THR A 118 -0.89 3.99 7.17
C THR A 118 -1.78 2.88 7.70
N VAL A 119 -1.16 1.87 8.31
CA VAL A 119 -1.89 0.75 8.90
C VAL A 119 -1.75 0.86 10.42
N TYR A 120 -2.89 0.91 11.09
CA TYR A 120 -2.96 0.94 12.54
C TYR A 120 -3.37 -0.45 13.00
N VAL A 121 -2.47 -1.12 13.71
CA VAL A 121 -2.71 -2.51 14.11
C VAL A 121 -2.38 -2.73 15.58
N LYS A 122 -3.07 -3.69 16.15
CA LYS A 122 -2.69 -4.27 17.43
C LYS A 122 -2.60 -5.77 17.27
N ASN A 123 -1.79 -6.39 18.14
CA ASN A 123 -1.63 -7.84 18.11
C ASN A 123 -2.90 -8.51 18.62
N ASN A 124 -3.25 -9.61 17.99
CA ASN A 124 -4.30 -10.50 18.51
C ASN A 124 -3.74 -11.25 19.72
N THR A 125 -4.48 -11.28 20.78
CA THR A 125 -4.07 -11.99 22.00
C THR A 125 -5.18 -12.93 22.48
#